data_9d351b21b4eb0d24525403c94b438ede
#
_entry.id   9d351b21b4eb0d24525403c94b438ede
#
_cell.length_a   1.000
_cell.length_b   1.000
_cell.length_c   1.000
_cell.angle_alpha   90.00
_cell.angle_beta   90.00
_cell.angle_gamma   90.00
#
_symmetry.space_group_name_H-M   'P 1'
#
loop_
_entity.id
_entity.type
_entity.pdbx_description
1 polymer ?
#
loop_
_entity_poly.entity_id
_entity_poly.type
_entity_poly.pdbx_seq_one_letter_code
_entity_poly.pdbx_strand_id
1 'polypeptide(L)'
;EEDIRSLKSTIPQLPDELKNKFIETYKLSNYDASVLTAEKQISDYFNEVINSDTTLKNSAKIVVNWITSELFSLLNKNSFELNNSPVSPRDLGQLVKLISSNEISGKIAKDVLEDMFTSGKSAREIVNEKGLKQVTDQGEIEKVIEEVIEDNPKMVQDYLGGKDKLLGFFVGQAMKKTKGKANPKMLN
;
A
#
# COMPACT_ATOMS: atom_id res chain seq x y z
N GLU A 1 -3.34 -41.04 -20.49
CA GLU A 1 -4.04 -40.17 -19.53
C GLU A 1 -3.06 -39.19 -18.83
N GLU A 2 -1.82 -39.59 -18.57
CA GLU A 2 -0.77 -38.73 -18.01
C GLU A 2 -0.39 -37.57 -18.95
N ASP A 3 -0.31 -37.86 -20.28
CA ASP A 3 -0.01 -36.83 -21.29
C ASP A 3 -1.09 -35.74 -21.38
N ILE A 4 -2.36 -36.09 -21.18
CA ILE A 4 -3.48 -35.12 -21.24
C ILE A 4 -3.47 -34.23 -19.99
N ARG A 5 -3.05 -34.73 -18.83
CA ARG A 5 -2.90 -33.93 -17.59
C ARG A 5 -1.72 -32.97 -17.69
N SER A 6 -0.60 -33.40 -18.28
CA SER A 6 0.58 -32.54 -18.48
C SER A 6 0.28 -31.43 -19.50
N LEU A 7 -0.45 -31.71 -20.57
CA LEU A 7 -0.89 -30.73 -21.55
C LEU A 7 -1.88 -29.71 -20.97
N LYS A 8 -2.79 -30.14 -20.08
CA LYS A 8 -3.71 -29.20 -19.41
C LYS A 8 -2.99 -28.20 -18.45
N SER A 9 -1.85 -28.59 -17.89
CA SER A 9 -1.07 -27.70 -17.04
C SER A 9 -0.24 -26.66 -17.82
N THR A 10 -0.04 -26.89 -19.13
CA THR A 10 0.72 -25.98 -20.00
C THR A 10 -0.16 -25.05 -20.83
N ILE A 11 -1.49 -25.29 -20.86
CA ILE A 11 -2.41 -24.37 -21.53
C ILE A 11 -2.59 -23.12 -20.68
N PRO A 12 -2.31 -21.92 -21.21
CA PRO A 12 -2.60 -20.66 -20.50
C PRO A 12 -4.08 -20.63 -20.11
N GLN A 13 -4.37 -20.33 -18.85
CA GLN A 13 -5.74 -20.15 -18.39
C GLN A 13 -6.43 -19.08 -19.25
N LEU A 14 -7.67 -19.35 -19.66
CA LEU A 14 -8.44 -18.34 -20.38
C LEU A 14 -8.64 -17.10 -19.50
N PRO A 15 -8.63 -15.89 -20.07
CA PRO A 15 -8.80 -14.65 -19.30
C PRO A 15 -10.01 -14.66 -18.36
N ASP A 16 -11.13 -15.22 -18.81
CA ASP A 16 -12.35 -15.32 -18.00
C ASP A 16 -12.21 -16.29 -16.81
N GLU A 17 -11.51 -17.41 -16.99
CA GLU A 17 -11.25 -18.36 -15.90
C GLU A 17 -10.32 -17.74 -14.86
N LEU A 18 -9.28 -17.03 -15.30
CA LEU A 18 -8.35 -16.34 -14.43
C LEU A 18 -9.04 -15.20 -13.67
N LYS A 19 -9.90 -14.46 -14.33
CA LYS A 19 -10.72 -13.41 -13.74
C LYS A 19 -11.62 -13.96 -12.64
N ASN A 20 -12.37 -15.02 -12.91
CA ASN A 20 -13.23 -15.68 -11.92
C ASN A 20 -12.42 -16.20 -10.74
N LYS A 21 -11.26 -16.80 -10.99
CA LYS A 21 -10.33 -17.24 -9.94
C LYS A 21 -9.91 -16.08 -9.04
N PHE A 22 -9.58 -14.91 -9.59
CA PHE A 22 -9.20 -13.74 -8.80
C PHE A 22 -10.35 -13.22 -7.93
N ILE A 23 -11.58 -13.20 -8.46
CA ILE A 23 -12.76 -12.82 -7.71
C ILE A 23 -13.02 -13.81 -6.55
N GLU A 24 -13.01 -15.10 -6.82
CA GLU A 24 -13.33 -16.13 -5.84
C GLU A 24 -12.24 -16.29 -4.77
N THR A 25 -10.98 -16.33 -5.20
CA THR A 25 -9.83 -16.60 -4.31
C THR A 25 -9.46 -15.39 -3.46
N TYR A 26 -9.42 -14.20 -4.08
CA TYR A 26 -8.93 -12.99 -3.41
C TYR A 26 -10.02 -11.99 -3.07
N LYS A 27 -11.30 -12.33 -3.33
CA LYS A 27 -12.46 -11.47 -3.09
C LYS A 27 -12.34 -10.10 -3.78
N LEU A 28 -11.70 -10.08 -4.95
CA LEU A 28 -11.56 -8.87 -5.74
C LEU A 28 -12.88 -8.48 -6.40
N SER A 29 -13.06 -7.20 -6.68
CA SER A 29 -14.19 -6.74 -7.48
C SER A 29 -14.07 -7.22 -8.93
N ASN A 30 -15.19 -7.27 -9.64
CA ASN A 30 -15.20 -7.60 -11.07
C ASN A 30 -14.32 -6.63 -11.88
N TYR A 31 -14.30 -5.36 -11.50
CA TYR A 31 -13.46 -4.33 -12.11
C TYR A 31 -11.97 -4.63 -11.88
N ASP A 32 -11.54 -4.86 -10.63
CA ASP A 32 -10.14 -5.15 -10.31
C ASP A 32 -9.63 -6.40 -11.05
N ALA A 33 -10.44 -7.47 -11.04
CA ALA A 33 -10.11 -8.70 -11.73
C ALA A 33 -10.01 -8.49 -13.26
N SER A 34 -10.87 -7.64 -13.83
CA SER A 34 -10.79 -7.30 -15.26
C SER A 34 -9.52 -6.53 -15.60
N VAL A 35 -9.13 -5.56 -14.78
CA VAL A 35 -7.87 -4.80 -14.98
C VAL A 35 -6.66 -5.73 -14.89
N LEU A 36 -6.62 -6.63 -13.89
CA LEU A 36 -5.52 -7.58 -13.72
C LEU A 36 -5.40 -8.58 -14.88
N THR A 37 -6.51 -8.91 -15.54
CA THR A 37 -6.53 -9.89 -16.64
C THR A 37 -6.54 -9.26 -18.02
N ALA A 38 -6.50 -7.93 -18.12
CA ALA A 38 -6.44 -7.21 -19.40
C ALA A 38 -5.18 -7.57 -20.21
N GLU A 39 -4.06 -7.75 -19.52
CA GLU A 39 -2.79 -8.16 -20.11
C GLU A 39 -2.12 -9.24 -19.27
N LYS A 40 -1.53 -10.23 -19.93
CA LYS A 40 -0.85 -11.35 -19.25
C LYS A 40 0.23 -10.89 -18.28
N GLN A 41 1.02 -9.89 -18.66
CA GLN A 41 2.09 -9.34 -17.81
C GLN A 41 1.58 -8.76 -16.50
N ILE A 42 0.36 -8.18 -16.47
CA ILE A 42 -0.23 -7.62 -15.25
C ILE A 42 -0.65 -8.75 -14.31
N SER A 43 -1.30 -9.77 -14.85
CA SER A 43 -1.71 -10.94 -14.05
C SER A 43 -0.51 -11.74 -13.53
N ASP A 44 0.54 -11.88 -14.32
CA ASP A 44 1.78 -12.56 -13.90
C ASP A 44 2.45 -11.76 -12.76
N TYR A 45 2.62 -10.45 -12.92
CA TYR A 45 3.18 -9.59 -11.89
C TYR A 45 2.38 -9.65 -10.58
N PHE A 46 1.04 -9.55 -10.66
CA PHE A 46 0.17 -9.68 -9.49
C PHE A 46 0.33 -11.05 -8.79
N ASN A 47 0.34 -12.14 -9.56
CA ASN A 47 0.52 -13.48 -9.02
C ASN A 47 1.88 -13.64 -8.34
N GLU A 48 2.95 -13.08 -8.89
CA GLU A 48 4.28 -13.11 -8.28
C GLU A 48 4.29 -12.31 -6.97
N VAL A 49 3.66 -11.13 -6.92
CA VAL A 49 3.51 -10.35 -5.68
C VAL A 49 2.79 -11.16 -4.61
N ILE A 50 1.62 -11.72 -4.93
CA ILE A 50 0.81 -12.51 -3.97
C ILE A 50 1.55 -13.75 -3.47
N ASN A 51 2.33 -14.40 -4.34
CA ASN A 51 3.07 -15.61 -4.00
C ASN A 51 4.37 -15.31 -3.25
N SER A 52 4.85 -14.06 -3.23
CA SER A 52 6.06 -13.68 -2.50
C SER A 52 5.93 -13.79 -0.98
N ASP A 53 4.70 -13.68 -0.45
CA ASP A 53 4.39 -13.88 0.97
C ASP A 53 2.93 -14.32 1.13
N THR A 54 2.70 -15.39 1.88
CA THR A 54 1.38 -15.98 2.07
C THR A 54 0.35 -15.05 2.72
N THR A 55 0.81 -14.06 3.51
CA THR A 55 -0.04 -13.08 4.18
C THR A 55 -0.66 -12.08 3.21
N LEU A 56 -0.04 -11.89 2.03
CA LEU A 56 -0.50 -10.95 1.00
C LEU A 56 -1.83 -11.36 0.36
N LYS A 57 -2.22 -12.63 0.45
CA LYS A 57 -3.55 -13.09 0.00
C LYS A 57 -4.68 -12.32 0.68
N ASN A 58 -4.52 -12.00 1.96
CA ASN A 58 -5.50 -11.21 2.71
C ASN A 58 -5.45 -9.71 2.38
N SER A 59 -4.39 -9.26 1.72
CA SER A 59 -4.15 -7.88 1.32
C SER A 59 -4.23 -7.69 -0.20
N ALA A 60 -4.81 -8.65 -0.93
CA ALA A 60 -4.86 -8.65 -2.39
C ALA A 60 -5.44 -7.36 -2.98
N LYS A 61 -6.47 -6.78 -2.34
CA LYS A 61 -7.03 -5.49 -2.76
C LYS A 61 -6.02 -4.34 -2.67
N ILE A 62 -5.18 -4.34 -1.63
CA ILE A 62 -4.10 -3.35 -1.49
C ILE A 62 -3.07 -3.57 -2.60
N VAL A 63 -2.68 -4.83 -2.86
CA VAL A 63 -1.76 -5.18 -3.95
C VAL A 63 -2.26 -4.64 -5.29
N VAL A 64 -3.53 -4.90 -5.63
CA VAL A 64 -4.13 -4.40 -6.89
C VAL A 64 -4.03 -2.88 -6.97
N ASN A 65 -4.44 -2.17 -5.93
CA ASN A 65 -4.42 -0.71 -5.91
C ASN A 65 -2.98 -0.17 -6.10
N TRP A 66 -2.00 -0.79 -5.46
CA TRP A 66 -0.60 -0.37 -5.57
C TRP A 66 0.00 -0.65 -6.94
N ILE A 67 -0.37 -1.75 -7.60
CA ILE A 67 0.03 -2.01 -8.98
C ILE A 67 -0.61 -1.00 -9.93
N THR A 68 -1.94 -0.89 -9.90
CA THR A 68 -2.71 -0.17 -10.92
C THR A 68 -2.70 1.35 -10.77
N SER A 69 -2.50 1.87 -9.55
CA SER A 69 -2.45 3.31 -9.28
C SER A 69 -1.02 3.80 -9.11
N GLU A 70 -0.31 3.30 -8.11
CA GLU A 70 0.97 3.89 -7.71
C GLU A 70 2.12 3.44 -8.63
N LEU A 71 2.29 2.12 -8.83
CA LEU A 71 3.37 1.60 -9.67
C LEU A 71 3.18 2.03 -11.13
N PHE A 72 1.96 1.88 -11.68
CA PHE A 72 1.69 2.29 -13.07
C PHE A 72 1.88 3.79 -13.27
N SER A 73 1.56 4.62 -12.29
CA SER A 73 1.83 6.06 -12.35
C SER A 73 3.33 6.34 -12.47
N LEU A 74 4.18 5.66 -11.69
CA LEU A 74 5.63 5.82 -11.77
C LEU A 74 6.22 5.28 -13.07
N LEU A 75 5.74 4.12 -13.53
CA LEU A 75 6.17 3.54 -14.81
C LEU A 75 5.87 4.50 -15.96
N ASN A 76 4.63 5.00 -16.04
CA ASN A 76 4.21 5.95 -17.07
C ASN A 76 5.00 7.25 -17.02
N LYS A 77 5.20 7.83 -15.83
CA LYS A 77 5.97 9.07 -15.64
C LYS A 77 7.42 8.93 -16.13
N ASN A 78 7.99 7.74 -15.99
CA ASN A 78 9.40 7.48 -16.34
C ASN A 78 9.57 6.69 -17.65
N SER A 79 8.49 6.48 -18.42
CA SER A 79 8.50 5.73 -19.69
C SER A 79 9.05 4.31 -19.58
N PHE A 80 8.71 3.61 -18.49
CA PHE A 80 9.01 2.19 -18.30
C PHE A 80 7.78 1.34 -18.60
N GLU A 81 8.00 0.14 -19.11
CA GLU A 81 7.00 -0.93 -19.17
C GLU A 81 7.06 -1.79 -17.91
N LEU A 82 5.96 -2.48 -17.58
CA LEU A 82 5.87 -3.31 -16.38
C LEU A 82 6.95 -4.42 -16.34
N ASN A 83 7.25 -5.02 -17.48
CA ASN A 83 8.29 -6.07 -17.60
C ASN A 83 9.71 -5.57 -17.28
N ASN A 84 9.93 -4.27 -17.43
CA ASN A 84 11.22 -3.61 -17.15
C ASN A 84 11.14 -2.74 -15.88
N SER A 85 10.15 -2.99 -15.03
CA SER A 85 9.98 -2.25 -13.77
C SER A 85 11.22 -2.37 -12.89
N PRO A 86 11.78 -1.24 -12.40
CA PRO A 86 12.85 -1.26 -11.40
C PRO A 86 12.40 -1.86 -10.05
N VAL A 87 11.09 -1.90 -9.80
CA VAL A 87 10.51 -2.49 -8.59
C VAL A 87 10.06 -3.91 -8.91
N SER A 88 10.71 -4.90 -8.31
CA SER A 88 10.33 -6.30 -8.49
C SER A 88 8.99 -6.63 -7.81
N PRO A 89 8.27 -7.69 -8.26
CA PRO A 89 7.06 -8.15 -7.56
C PRO A 89 7.29 -8.44 -6.08
N ARG A 90 8.44 -9.03 -5.75
CA ARG A 90 8.82 -9.34 -4.37
C ARG A 90 8.98 -8.07 -3.52
N ASP A 91 9.62 -7.04 -4.07
CA ASP A 91 9.86 -5.79 -3.34
C ASP A 91 8.56 -5.01 -3.15
N LEU A 92 7.67 -5.00 -4.16
CA LEU A 92 6.32 -4.45 -4.00
C LEU A 92 5.52 -5.23 -2.94
N GLY A 93 5.64 -6.55 -2.90
CA GLY A 93 5.04 -7.39 -1.86
C GLY A 93 5.51 -7.01 -0.46
N GLN A 94 6.81 -6.77 -0.28
CA GLN A 94 7.36 -6.28 1.00
C GLN A 94 6.80 -4.91 1.39
N LEU A 95 6.68 -3.98 0.44
CA LEU A 95 6.08 -2.67 0.69
C LEU A 95 4.62 -2.80 1.13
N VAL A 96 3.81 -3.59 0.43
CA VAL A 96 2.40 -3.84 0.80
C VAL A 96 2.30 -4.50 2.18
N LYS A 97 3.22 -5.38 2.53
CA LYS A 97 3.27 -6.00 3.86
C LYS A 97 3.50 -4.96 4.96
N LEU A 98 4.43 -4.01 4.77
CA LEU A 98 4.66 -2.91 5.71
C LEU A 98 3.43 -2.02 5.90
N ILE A 99 2.65 -1.82 4.83
CA ILE A 99 1.39 -1.07 4.88
C ILE A 99 0.31 -1.84 5.65
N SER A 100 0.12 -3.11 5.30
CA SER A 100 -0.93 -3.95 5.90
C SER A 100 -0.68 -4.29 7.36
N SER A 101 0.60 -4.31 7.79
CA SER A 101 0.98 -4.44 9.21
C SER A 101 0.96 -3.11 9.98
N ASN A 102 0.60 -1.99 9.34
CA ASN A 102 0.67 -0.64 9.89
C ASN A 102 2.09 -0.23 10.37
N GLU A 103 3.15 -0.83 9.82
CA GLU A 103 4.53 -0.39 10.08
C GLU A 103 4.84 0.96 9.43
N ILE A 104 4.19 1.27 8.31
CA ILE A 104 4.25 2.57 7.64
C ILE A 104 2.86 3.01 7.17
N SER A 105 2.63 4.32 7.08
CA SER A 105 1.40 4.86 6.51
C SER A 105 1.40 4.78 4.98
N GLY A 106 0.22 4.81 4.35
CA GLY A 106 0.11 4.85 2.89
C GLY A 106 0.82 6.05 2.26
N LYS A 107 0.88 7.19 2.97
CA LYS A 107 1.63 8.37 2.53
C LYS A 107 3.13 8.09 2.48
N ILE A 108 3.68 7.57 3.58
CA ILE A 108 5.09 7.18 3.65
C ILE A 108 5.42 6.12 2.60
N ALA A 109 4.52 5.16 2.40
CA ALA A 109 4.72 4.10 1.43
C ALA A 109 4.85 4.60 -0.02
N LYS A 110 4.18 5.71 -0.38
CA LYS A 110 4.35 6.34 -1.70
C LYS A 110 5.77 6.90 -1.88
N ASP A 111 6.27 7.62 -0.87
CA ASP A 111 7.63 8.14 -0.89
C ASP A 111 8.66 6.99 -0.94
N VAL A 112 8.40 5.90 -0.20
CA VAL A 112 9.24 4.69 -0.22
C VAL A 112 9.22 4.04 -1.61
N LEU A 113 8.05 3.95 -2.28
CA LEU A 113 7.97 3.38 -3.63
C LEU A 113 8.77 4.21 -4.65
N GLU A 114 8.73 5.55 -4.56
CA GLU A 114 9.55 6.43 -5.41
C GLU A 114 11.05 6.21 -5.16
N ASP A 115 11.45 6.06 -3.91
CA ASP A 115 12.84 5.74 -3.54
C ASP A 115 13.27 4.35 -4.04
N MET A 116 12.40 3.33 -3.93
CA MET A 116 12.65 2.00 -4.48
C MET A 116 12.85 2.05 -5.99
N PHE A 117 11.99 2.81 -6.67
CA PHE A 117 12.02 2.96 -8.12
C PHE A 117 13.33 3.60 -8.61
N THR A 118 13.85 4.57 -7.87
CA THR A 118 15.06 5.33 -8.26
C THR A 118 16.36 4.70 -7.79
N SER A 119 16.34 4.04 -6.62
CA SER A 119 17.56 3.49 -5.99
C SER A 119 17.76 1.99 -6.20
N GLY A 120 16.70 1.26 -6.54
CA GLY A 120 16.70 -0.21 -6.60
C GLY A 120 16.81 -0.90 -5.23
N LYS A 121 16.70 -0.14 -4.12
CA LYS A 121 16.72 -0.69 -2.76
C LYS A 121 15.36 -1.28 -2.40
N SER A 122 15.35 -2.26 -1.50
CA SER A 122 14.12 -2.82 -0.95
C SER A 122 13.37 -1.83 -0.04
N ALA A 123 12.05 -1.99 0.08
CA ALA A 123 11.23 -1.16 0.97
C ALA A 123 11.75 -1.15 2.41
N ARG A 124 12.18 -2.30 2.92
CA ARG A 124 12.65 -2.45 4.30
C ARG A 124 13.96 -1.71 4.55
N GLU A 125 14.89 -1.74 3.60
CA GLU A 125 16.15 -0.98 3.68
C GLU A 125 15.87 0.52 3.75
N ILE A 126 15.03 1.05 2.86
CA ILE A 126 14.67 2.47 2.84
C ILE A 126 13.98 2.90 4.14
N VAL A 127 13.01 2.12 4.61
CA VAL A 127 12.29 2.40 5.86
C VAL A 127 13.23 2.43 7.06
N ASN A 128 14.20 1.52 7.12
CA ASN A 128 15.18 1.48 8.20
C ASN A 128 16.18 2.63 8.10
N GLU A 129 16.76 2.89 6.92
CA GLU A 129 17.73 3.97 6.70
C GLU A 129 17.15 5.35 7.02
N LYS A 130 15.90 5.59 6.64
CA LYS A 130 15.21 6.88 6.85
C LYS A 130 14.44 6.96 8.16
N GLY A 131 14.41 5.88 8.96
CA GLY A 131 13.66 5.81 10.21
C GLY A 131 12.16 6.08 10.04
N LEU A 132 11.53 5.49 9.01
CA LEU A 132 10.16 5.81 8.58
C LEU A 132 9.08 4.94 9.25
N LYS A 133 9.44 4.14 10.25
CA LYS A 133 8.44 3.34 10.97
C LYS A 133 7.38 4.24 11.59
N GLN A 134 6.14 3.79 11.52
CA GLN A 134 5.01 4.51 12.07
C GLN A 134 5.10 4.53 13.61
N VAL A 135 4.81 5.70 14.19
CA VAL A 135 4.67 5.83 15.64
C VAL A 135 3.32 5.24 16.04
N THR A 136 3.36 4.13 16.75
CA THR A 136 2.18 3.42 17.29
C THR A 136 2.21 3.37 18.81
N ASP A 137 3.25 3.93 19.44
CA ASP A 137 3.33 4.06 20.90
C ASP A 137 2.31 5.09 21.38
N GLN A 138 1.39 4.66 22.25
CA GLN A 138 0.33 5.51 22.77
C GLN A 138 0.88 6.73 23.51
N GLY A 139 1.94 6.56 24.30
CA GLY A 139 2.53 7.65 25.07
C GLY A 139 3.23 8.70 24.19
N GLU A 140 3.81 8.31 23.06
CA GLU A 140 4.36 9.27 22.07
C GLU A 140 3.25 10.02 21.36
N ILE A 141 2.15 9.34 21.02
CA ILE A 141 0.99 9.97 20.37
C ILE A 141 0.31 10.96 21.31
N GLU A 142 0.10 10.59 22.58
CA GLU A 142 -0.48 11.48 23.61
C GLU A 142 0.34 12.75 23.77
N LYS A 143 1.67 12.66 23.87
CA LYS A 143 2.55 13.84 23.94
C LYS A 143 2.40 14.76 22.74
N VAL A 144 2.33 14.19 21.53
CA VAL A 144 2.14 14.99 20.32
C VAL A 144 0.79 15.69 20.33
N ILE A 145 -0.26 15.03 20.80
CA ILE A 145 -1.60 15.62 20.94
C ILE A 145 -1.59 16.75 21.96
N GLU A 146 -0.98 16.55 23.14
CA GLU A 146 -0.81 17.59 24.17
C GLU A 146 -0.12 18.83 23.61
N GLU A 147 1.01 18.66 22.93
CA GLU A 147 1.72 19.76 22.27
C GLU A 147 0.86 20.48 21.22
N VAL A 148 0.07 19.75 20.43
CA VAL A 148 -0.83 20.36 19.43
C VAL A 148 -1.93 21.18 20.12
N ILE A 149 -2.46 20.70 21.23
CA ILE A 149 -3.47 21.40 22.04
C ILE A 149 -2.87 22.68 22.64
N GLU A 150 -1.68 22.59 23.24
CA GLU A 150 -0.97 23.74 23.83
C GLU A 150 -0.64 24.81 22.78
N ASP A 151 -0.21 24.41 21.58
CA ASP A 151 0.13 25.33 20.48
C ASP A 151 -1.09 26.04 19.88
N ASN A 152 -2.33 25.52 20.10
CA ASN A 152 -3.54 26.01 19.44
C ASN A 152 -4.70 26.32 20.41
N PRO A 153 -4.52 27.13 21.47
CA PRO A 153 -5.51 27.32 22.54
C PRO A 153 -6.84 27.89 22.01
N LYS A 154 -6.79 28.76 20.99
CA LYS A 154 -7.99 29.35 20.39
C LYS A 154 -8.81 28.31 19.65
N MET A 155 -8.16 27.42 18.90
CA MET A 155 -8.83 26.34 18.17
C MET A 155 -9.45 25.33 19.13
N VAL A 156 -8.81 25.08 20.28
CA VAL A 156 -9.35 24.23 21.34
C VAL A 156 -10.62 24.83 21.92
N GLN A 157 -10.64 26.13 22.23
CA GLN A 157 -11.85 26.81 22.70
C GLN A 157 -13.00 26.75 21.67
N ASP A 158 -12.69 26.97 20.40
CA ASP A 158 -13.64 26.87 19.31
C ASP A 158 -14.21 25.43 19.17
N TYR A 159 -13.37 24.42 19.33
CA TYR A 159 -13.79 23.00 19.31
C TYR A 159 -14.72 22.68 20.49
N LEU A 160 -14.34 23.09 21.70
CA LEU A 160 -15.18 22.94 22.90
C LEU A 160 -16.48 23.74 22.80
N GLY A 161 -16.50 24.82 22.00
CA GLY A 161 -17.68 25.61 21.66
C GLY A 161 -18.61 24.95 20.62
N GLY A 162 -18.33 23.69 20.18
CA GLY A 162 -19.20 22.90 19.29
C GLY A 162 -18.79 22.93 17.82
N LYS A 163 -17.56 23.37 17.48
CA LYS A 163 -17.05 23.31 16.12
C LYS A 163 -16.36 21.97 15.84
N ASP A 164 -17.12 20.87 15.75
CA ASP A 164 -16.58 19.50 15.58
C ASP A 164 -15.66 19.31 14.38
N LYS A 165 -15.82 20.12 13.34
CA LYS A 165 -14.96 20.10 12.13
C LYS A 165 -13.48 20.39 12.44
N LEU A 166 -13.16 20.98 13.61
CA LEU A 166 -11.79 21.26 14.05
C LEU A 166 -11.04 19.99 14.47
N LEU A 167 -11.71 18.86 14.73
CA LEU A 167 -11.03 17.59 14.97
C LEU A 167 -10.06 17.23 13.82
N GLY A 168 -10.50 17.40 12.57
CA GLY A 168 -9.64 17.20 11.40
C GLY A 168 -8.42 18.13 11.36
N PHE A 169 -8.55 19.36 11.86
CA PHE A 169 -7.42 20.28 12.02
C PHE A 169 -6.39 19.74 13.00
N PHE A 170 -6.80 19.27 14.20
CA PHE A 170 -5.89 18.72 15.20
C PHE A 170 -5.18 17.46 14.72
N VAL A 171 -5.91 16.55 14.06
CA VAL A 171 -5.32 15.37 13.42
C VAL A 171 -4.28 15.78 12.36
N GLY A 172 -4.59 16.80 11.55
CA GLY A 172 -3.66 17.34 10.55
C GLY A 172 -2.38 17.92 11.18
N GLN A 173 -2.50 18.66 12.29
CA GLN A 173 -1.34 19.20 13.01
C GLN A 173 -0.49 18.10 13.64
N ALA A 174 -1.11 17.09 14.27
CA ALA A 174 -0.39 15.93 14.82
C ALA A 174 0.34 15.15 13.73
N MET A 175 -0.30 14.93 12.59
CA MET A 175 0.35 14.32 11.43
C MET A 175 1.53 15.14 10.90
N LYS A 176 1.42 16.47 10.89
CA LYS A 176 2.50 17.36 10.48
C LYS A 176 3.68 17.30 11.45
N LYS A 177 3.43 17.38 12.77
CA LYS A 177 4.47 17.27 13.81
C LYS A 177 5.21 15.94 13.74
N THR A 178 4.52 14.84 13.51
CA THR A 178 5.11 13.50 13.36
C THR A 178 5.68 13.22 11.96
N LYS A 179 5.68 14.20 11.06
CA LYS A 179 6.10 14.04 9.65
C LYS A 179 5.38 12.88 8.94
N GLY A 180 4.11 12.68 9.25
CA GLY A 180 3.29 11.61 8.70
C GLY A 180 3.49 10.23 9.33
N LYS A 181 4.27 10.11 10.41
CA LYS A 181 4.56 8.83 11.09
C LYS A 181 3.49 8.41 12.11
N ALA A 182 2.68 9.31 12.62
CA ALA A 182 1.60 8.93 13.54
C ALA A 182 0.55 8.08 12.83
N ASN A 183 -0.01 7.10 13.57
CA ASN A 183 -1.11 6.30 13.06
C ASN A 183 -2.41 7.11 13.07
N PRO A 184 -3.03 7.43 11.90
CA PRO A 184 -4.24 8.25 11.87
C PRO A 184 -5.42 7.66 12.65
N LYS A 185 -5.48 6.33 12.78
CA LYS A 185 -6.53 5.66 13.56
C LYS A 185 -6.39 5.84 15.06
N MET A 186 -5.18 6.12 15.53
CA MET A 186 -4.92 6.38 16.95
C MET A 186 -5.05 7.86 17.30
N LEU A 187 -5.06 8.75 16.30
CA LEU A 187 -5.25 10.19 16.47
C LEU A 187 -6.74 10.60 16.53
N ASN A 188 -7.65 9.73 16.10
CA ASN A 188 -9.10 9.91 16.16
C ASN A 188 -9.69 9.22 17.38
#